data_7a0f61feb0cedc8ebe2f1a12049a2dc0
#
_entry.id   7a0f61feb0cedc8ebe2f1a12049a2dc0
#
_cell.length_a   1.000
_cell.length_b   1.000
_cell.length_c   1.000
_cell.angle_alpha   90.00
_cell.angle_beta   90.00
_cell.angle_gamma   90.00
#
_symmetry.space_group_name_H-M   'P 1'
#
loop_
_entity.id
_entity.type
_entity.pdbx_description
1 polymer ?
#
loop_
_entity_poly.entity_id
_entity_poly.type
_entity_poly.pdbx_seq_one_letter_code
_entity_poly.pdbx_strand_id
1 'polypeptide(L)'
;MHDSTIIGNKHKINIYCHARRTQLTDIYNTYEKYNPERVRIHILDSSELSIKCLKTKEYALPINHLPVDTTSACVTSSFDATIIGFGETGQDALSFLYEFSALPDKDGKQIKRHFTIVDSRTKELESEFWFNHPGLNPQDSEISFEQAEICKHGFYNNLNQGILQSHYFVIALDDDELNMNVATTIFDTIYRSTQKPAYNISIFVKTYDQDKYKWMKRIAKNKNSGDKNFPCTIRIFGSIEEIFDYDMIIGDKLLRNAQLYNWTYESVCNSKLPSGTPEEIWISSFGNV
;
A
#
# COMPACT_ATOMS: atom_id res chain seq x y z
N MET A 1 24.72 -22.83 -39.78
CA MET A 1 25.61 -21.77 -39.26
C MET A 1 25.03 -21.34 -37.93
N HIS A 2 25.60 -21.81 -36.83
CA HIS A 2 25.23 -21.29 -35.49
C HIS A 2 25.89 -19.95 -35.31
N ASP A 3 25.10 -18.94 -35.12
CA ASP A 3 25.58 -17.57 -34.88
C ASP A 3 26.28 -17.51 -33.51
N SER A 4 27.62 -17.58 -33.53
CA SER A 4 28.46 -17.58 -32.36
C SER A 4 28.60 -16.18 -31.70
N THR A 5 27.91 -15.17 -32.22
CA THR A 5 27.99 -13.79 -31.75
C THR A 5 27.12 -13.51 -30.51
N ILE A 6 26.21 -14.43 -30.11
CA ILE A 6 25.37 -14.25 -28.91
C ILE A 6 26.03 -14.80 -27.62
N ILE A 7 27.13 -15.57 -27.75
CA ILE A 7 27.76 -16.26 -26.60
C ILE A 7 28.67 -15.37 -25.73
N GLY A 8 28.89 -14.11 -26.12
CA GLY A 8 29.77 -13.19 -25.41
C GLY A 8 29.10 -12.28 -24.35
N ASN A 9 27.81 -12.16 -24.31
CA ASN A 9 27.12 -11.28 -23.36
C ASN A 9 26.82 -12.01 -22.03
N LYS A 10 27.55 -11.65 -20.99
CA LYS A 10 27.34 -12.11 -19.60
C LYS A 10 26.02 -11.60 -18.98
N HIS A 11 25.15 -10.95 -19.74
CA HIS A 11 23.89 -10.41 -19.23
C HIS A 11 22.80 -11.46 -19.26
N LYS A 12 22.19 -11.69 -18.11
CA LYS A 12 20.99 -12.54 -18.01
C LYS A 12 19.79 -11.88 -18.71
N ILE A 13 18.97 -12.69 -19.34
CA ILE A 13 17.67 -12.26 -19.90
C ILE A 13 16.69 -12.14 -18.73
N ASN A 14 16.14 -10.95 -18.50
CA ASN A 14 15.07 -10.77 -17.54
C ASN A 14 13.73 -10.99 -18.22
N ILE A 15 12.92 -11.89 -17.67
CA ILE A 15 11.56 -12.21 -18.14
C ILE A 15 10.59 -11.77 -17.05
N TYR A 16 9.68 -10.85 -17.38
CA TYR A 16 8.66 -10.35 -16.48
C TYR A 16 7.33 -11.02 -16.80
N CYS A 17 6.79 -11.78 -15.84
CA CYS A 17 5.56 -12.55 -16.01
C CYS A 17 4.49 -12.03 -15.04
N HIS A 18 3.35 -11.59 -15.58
CA HIS A 18 2.19 -11.27 -14.77
C HIS A 18 1.47 -12.56 -14.36
N ALA A 19 1.38 -12.81 -13.06
CA ALA A 19 0.63 -13.93 -12.50
C ALA A 19 0.34 -13.73 -11.01
N ARG A 20 -0.64 -14.47 -10.50
CA ARG A 20 -0.87 -14.57 -9.06
C ARG A 20 0.26 -15.38 -8.41
N ARG A 21 0.64 -14.99 -7.17
CA ARG A 21 1.73 -15.62 -6.41
C ARG A 21 1.67 -17.14 -6.37
N THR A 22 0.47 -17.72 -6.28
CA THR A 22 0.26 -19.16 -6.16
C THR A 22 0.38 -19.94 -7.48
N GLN A 23 0.29 -19.30 -8.63
CA GLN A 23 0.16 -19.98 -9.92
C GLN A 23 1.47 -20.30 -10.62
N LEU A 24 2.56 -19.62 -10.30
CA LEU A 24 3.84 -19.74 -11.02
C LEU A 24 5.01 -20.27 -10.22
N THR A 25 4.85 -20.54 -8.93
CA THR A 25 5.96 -20.97 -8.06
C THR A 25 6.64 -22.23 -8.61
N ASP A 26 5.88 -23.20 -9.13
CA ASP A 26 6.43 -24.44 -9.69
C ASP A 26 7.15 -24.21 -11.03
N ILE A 27 6.60 -23.33 -11.87
CA ILE A 27 7.23 -22.98 -13.17
C ILE A 27 8.52 -22.19 -12.92
N TYR A 28 8.48 -21.23 -12.01
CA TYR A 28 9.62 -20.42 -11.59
C TYR A 28 10.77 -21.30 -11.07
N ASN A 29 10.50 -22.12 -10.06
CA ASN A 29 11.50 -22.99 -9.44
C ASN A 29 12.09 -23.99 -10.44
N THR A 30 11.30 -24.46 -11.39
CA THR A 30 11.75 -25.41 -12.42
C THR A 30 12.64 -24.69 -13.44
N TYR A 31 12.23 -23.54 -13.95
CA TYR A 31 12.94 -22.87 -15.04
C TYR A 31 14.26 -22.25 -14.61
N GLU A 32 14.32 -21.55 -13.47
CA GLU A 32 15.57 -21.02 -12.93
C GLU A 32 16.58 -22.11 -12.55
N LYS A 33 16.08 -23.23 -12.04
CA LYS A 33 16.91 -24.39 -11.71
C LYS A 33 17.68 -24.93 -12.91
N TYR A 34 17.06 -24.90 -14.09
CA TYR A 34 17.70 -25.46 -15.31
C TYR A 34 18.52 -24.42 -16.10
N ASN A 35 18.27 -23.13 -15.92
CA ASN A 35 18.93 -22.07 -16.69
C ASN A 35 19.41 -20.88 -15.84
N PRO A 36 20.02 -21.07 -14.65
CA PRO A 36 20.31 -19.99 -13.70
C PRO A 36 21.30 -18.94 -14.26
N GLU A 37 22.13 -19.33 -15.23
CA GLU A 37 23.16 -18.46 -15.81
C GLU A 37 22.62 -17.56 -16.94
N ARG A 38 21.47 -17.89 -17.52
CA ARG A 38 20.97 -17.25 -18.74
C ARG A 38 19.70 -16.44 -18.54
N VAL A 39 18.88 -16.81 -17.57
CA VAL A 39 17.53 -16.26 -17.41
C VAL A 39 17.27 -15.92 -15.96
N ARG A 40 16.59 -14.79 -15.73
CA ARG A 40 15.99 -14.41 -14.48
C ARG A 40 14.50 -14.15 -14.71
N ILE A 41 13.64 -14.81 -13.93
CA ILE A 41 12.19 -14.65 -14.04
C ILE A 41 11.73 -13.76 -12.88
N HIS A 42 10.97 -12.72 -13.21
CA HIS A 42 10.33 -11.85 -12.26
C HIS A 42 8.82 -12.06 -12.35
N ILE A 43 8.21 -12.46 -11.23
CA ILE A 43 6.76 -12.58 -11.13
C ILE A 43 6.20 -11.23 -10.70
N LEU A 44 5.22 -10.74 -11.45
CA LEU A 44 4.55 -9.48 -11.22
C LEU A 44 3.14 -9.76 -10.74
N ASP A 45 2.89 -9.57 -9.46
CA ASP A 45 1.57 -9.67 -8.85
C ASP A 45 0.88 -8.30 -8.86
N SER A 46 -0.32 -8.21 -9.44
CA SER A 46 -1.04 -6.95 -9.55
C SER A 46 -1.49 -6.37 -8.20
N SER A 47 -1.70 -7.22 -7.19
CA SER A 47 -2.06 -6.81 -5.84
C SER A 47 -0.88 -6.15 -5.15
N GLU A 48 0.27 -6.81 -5.17
CA GLU A 48 1.52 -6.28 -4.64
C GLU A 48 1.92 -4.97 -5.33
N LEU A 49 1.87 -4.92 -6.67
CA LEU A 49 2.18 -3.73 -7.45
C LEU A 49 1.23 -2.57 -7.13
N SER A 50 -0.06 -2.84 -6.88
CA SER A 50 -1.02 -1.81 -6.48
C SER A 50 -0.62 -1.14 -5.16
N ILE A 51 -0.19 -1.92 -4.17
CA ILE A 51 0.28 -1.39 -2.89
C ILE A 51 1.67 -0.76 -3.03
N LYS A 52 2.55 -1.32 -3.87
CA LYS A 52 3.83 -0.67 -4.21
C LYS A 52 3.60 0.72 -4.80
N CYS A 53 2.56 0.90 -5.63
CA CYS A 53 2.14 2.24 -6.09
C CYS A 53 1.77 3.18 -4.94
N LEU A 54 1.02 2.72 -3.94
CA LEU A 54 0.69 3.54 -2.77
C LEU A 54 1.94 3.93 -1.99
N LYS A 55 2.86 2.99 -1.74
CA LYS A 55 4.13 3.24 -1.04
C LYS A 55 4.97 4.35 -1.70
N THR A 56 4.82 4.56 -3.02
CA THR A 56 5.55 5.62 -3.74
C THR A 56 4.88 6.99 -3.68
N LYS A 57 3.67 7.09 -3.12
CA LYS A 57 2.91 8.33 -3.06
C LYS A 57 2.96 8.92 -1.66
N GLU A 58 3.62 10.05 -1.51
CA GLU A 58 3.77 10.74 -0.23
C GLU A 58 2.42 10.90 0.50
N TYR A 59 1.39 11.34 -0.22
CA TYR A 59 0.07 11.55 0.35
C TYR A 59 -0.62 10.25 0.83
N ALA A 60 -0.09 9.07 0.52
CA ALA A 60 -0.61 7.79 0.99
C ALA A 60 0.13 7.24 2.21
N LEU A 61 1.24 7.85 2.61
CA LEU A 61 1.98 7.41 3.79
C LEU A 61 1.20 7.74 5.08
N PRO A 62 1.09 6.80 6.04
CA PRO A 62 0.35 6.99 7.30
C PRO A 62 0.69 8.27 8.05
N ILE A 63 1.96 8.66 8.07
CA ILE A 63 2.42 9.88 8.76
C ILE A 63 1.70 11.15 8.30
N ASN A 64 1.29 11.23 7.03
CA ASN A 64 0.62 12.40 6.47
C ASN A 64 -0.87 12.52 6.87
N HIS A 65 -1.37 11.54 7.62
CA HIS A 65 -2.74 11.52 8.14
C HIS A 65 -2.79 11.72 9.66
N LEU A 66 -1.65 11.95 10.29
CA LEU A 66 -1.53 12.06 11.73
C LEU A 66 -1.05 13.46 12.13
N PRO A 67 -1.50 13.99 13.27
CA PRO A 67 -0.97 15.22 13.82
C PRO A 67 0.46 14.97 14.35
N VAL A 68 1.39 15.80 13.90
CA VAL A 68 2.79 15.77 14.31
C VAL A 68 3.09 17.05 15.08
N ASP A 69 3.63 16.92 16.28
CA ASP A 69 4.23 18.06 16.98
C ASP A 69 5.56 18.39 16.29
N THR A 70 5.60 19.56 15.66
CA THR A 70 6.78 20.01 14.91
C THR A 70 7.99 20.33 15.80
N THR A 71 7.79 20.50 17.11
CA THR A 71 8.87 20.78 18.04
C THR A 71 9.61 19.51 18.44
N SER A 72 8.87 18.45 18.72
CA SER A 72 9.44 17.14 19.11
C SER A 72 9.59 16.17 17.94
N ALA A 73 9.03 16.50 16.77
CA ALA A 73 8.91 15.61 15.60
C ALA A 73 8.21 14.27 15.91
N CYS A 74 7.31 14.27 16.90
CA CYS A 74 6.60 13.08 17.37
C CYS A 74 5.13 13.11 16.99
N VAL A 75 4.54 11.92 16.80
CA VAL A 75 3.10 11.78 16.56
C VAL A 75 2.35 11.89 17.88
N THR A 76 1.20 12.58 17.86
CA THR A 76 0.41 12.89 19.06
C THR A 76 -0.90 12.12 19.18
N SER A 77 -1.19 11.20 18.25
CA SER A 77 -2.42 10.40 18.25
C SER A 77 -2.18 8.95 17.86
N SER A 78 -3.17 8.07 18.10
CA SER A 78 -3.21 6.73 17.51
C SER A 78 -3.38 6.78 15.99
N PHE A 79 -3.03 5.69 15.31
CA PHE A 79 -3.35 5.48 13.90
C PHE A 79 -4.48 4.46 13.78
N ASP A 80 -5.59 4.89 13.20
CA ASP A 80 -6.79 4.07 13.04
C ASP A 80 -7.11 3.92 11.55
N ALA A 81 -7.11 2.68 11.05
CA ALA A 81 -7.35 2.37 9.64
C ALA A 81 -8.40 1.28 9.46
N THR A 82 -9.20 1.40 8.41
CA THR A 82 -10.21 0.40 8.02
C THR A 82 -9.89 -0.13 6.62
N ILE A 83 -9.83 -1.45 6.48
CA ILE A 83 -9.62 -2.15 5.21
C ILE A 83 -10.90 -2.91 4.86
N ILE A 84 -11.48 -2.60 3.70
CA ILE A 84 -12.70 -3.20 3.20
C ILE A 84 -12.37 -4.04 1.98
N GLY A 85 -12.57 -5.36 2.10
CA GLY A 85 -12.06 -6.37 1.18
C GLY A 85 -10.68 -6.87 1.61
N PHE A 86 -10.59 -8.12 2.07
CA PHE A 86 -9.36 -8.72 2.62
C PHE A 86 -8.79 -9.83 1.73
N GLY A 87 -8.99 -9.73 0.42
CA GLY A 87 -8.24 -10.51 -0.57
C GLY A 87 -6.75 -10.11 -0.61
N GLU A 88 -6.00 -10.58 -1.60
CA GLU A 88 -4.55 -10.34 -1.71
C GLU A 88 -4.17 -8.85 -1.54
N THR A 89 -4.88 -7.94 -2.22
CA THR A 89 -4.60 -6.48 -2.08
C THR A 89 -4.90 -5.94 -0.68
N GLY A 90 -5.96 -6.42 -0.02
CA GLY A 90 -6.29 -6.00 1.35
C GLY A 90 -5.25 -6.48 2.36
N GLN A 91 -4.73 -7.69 2.20
CA GLN A 91 -3.66 -8.24 3.03
C GLN A 91 -2.33 -7.47 2.82
N ASP A 92 -1.99 -7.17 1.57
CA ASP A 92 -0.81 -6.33 1.26
C ASP A 92 -0.97 -4.90 1.81
N ALA A 93 -2.21 -4.35 1.78
CA ALA A 93 -2.51 -3.04 2.37
C ALA A 93 -2.34 -3.05 3.89
N LEU A 94 -2.80 -4.10 4.59
CA LEU A 94 -2.58 -4.25 6.02
C LEU A 94 -1.08 -4.28 6.34
N SER A 95 -0.30 -5.08 5.62
CA SER A 95 1.15 -5.15 5.78
C SER A 95 1.81 -3.79 5.59
N PHE A 96 1.45 -3.08 4.53
CA PHE A 96 1.93 -1.71 4.28
C PHE A 96 1.60 -0.76 5.43
N LEU A 97 0.33 -0.71 5.85
CA LEU A 97 -0.09 0.20 6.91
C LEU A 97 0.54 -0.16 8.26
N TYR A 98 0.69 -1.46 8.54
CA TYR A 98 1.34 -1.94 9.75
C TYR A 98 2.81 -1.50 9.83
N GLU A 99 3.56 -1.66 8.74
CA GLU A 99 4.97 -1.25 8.66
C GLU A 99 5.13 0.27 8.77
N PHE A 100 4.38 1.03 7.98
CA PHE A 100 4.57 2.48 7.82
C PHE A 100 3.89 3.33 8.90
N SER A 101 3.05 2.74 9.75
CA SER A 101 2.48 3.40 10.92
C SER A 101 3.24 3.14 12.24
N ALA A 102 4.37 2.45 12.19
CA ALA A 102 5.25 2.21 13.34
C ALA A 102 6.03 3.48 13.70
N LEU A 103 5.34 4.50 14.20
CA LEU A 103 5.85 5.84 14.46
C LEU A 103 6.02 6.08 15.96
N PRO A 104 7.02 6.87 16.40
CA PRO A 104 7.24 7.17 17.81
C PRO A 104 6.28 8.26 18.33
N ASP A 105 5.84 8.11 19.56
CA ASP A 105 5.23 9.14 20.37
C ASP A 105 6.31 10.03 21.06
N LYS A 106 5.86 11.00 21.87
CA LYS A 106 6.75 11.91 22.62
C LYS A 106 7.68 11.19 23.61
N ASP A 107 7.33 9.99 24.06
CA ASP A 107 8.11 9.20 25.01
C ASP A 107 9.04 8.20 24.27
N GLY A 108 9.13 8.28 22.95
CA GLY A 108 9.88 7.39 22.09
C GLY A 108 9.27 5.99 21.96
N LYS A 109 8.04 5.81 22.43
CA LYS A 109 7.30 4.55 22.28
C LYS A 109 6.49 4.58 21.00
N GLN A 110 6.26 3.39 20.45
CA GLN A 110 5.40 3.25 19.29
C GLN A 110 3.97 3.69 19.65
N ILE A 111 3.35 4.50 18.75
CA ILE A 111 1.95 4.90 18.89
C ILE A 111 1.03 3.68 18.86
N LYS A 112 -0.16 3.80 19.46
CA LYS A 112 -1.21 2.78 19.30
C LYS A 112 -1.71 2.75 17.87
N ARG A 113 -1.95 1.55 17.36
CA ARG A 113 -2.43 1.31 15.99
C ARG A 113 -3.63 0.38 16.04
N HIS A 114 -4.72 0.78 15.39
CA HIS A 114 -5.93 -0.02 15.32
C HIS A 114 -6.28 -0.26 13.85
N PHE A 115 -6.48 -1.52 13.50
CA PHE A 115 -6.84 -1.93 12.14
C PHE A 115 -8.17 -2.68 12.19
N THR A 116 -9.16 -2.18 11.49
CA THR A 116 -10.45 -2.85 11.31
C THR A 116 -10.51 -3.46 9.92
N ILE A 117 -10.62 -4.77 9.85
CA ILE A 117 -10.70 -5.55 8.62
C ILE A 117 -12.14 -5.97 8.40
N VAL A 118 -12.72 -5.63 7.26
CA VAL A 118 -14.11 -5.94 6.92
C VAL A 118 -14.17 -6.76 5.63
N ASP A 119 -14.66 -7.99 5.70
CA ASP A 119 -14.88 -8.87 4.55
C ASP A 119 -16.02 -9.87 4.85
N SER A 120 -16.61 -10.43 3.82
CA SER A 120 -17.63 -11.49 3.96
C SER A 120 -17.05 -12.83 4.42
N ARG A 121 -15.75 -13.05 4.21
CA ARG A 121 -15.00 -14.29 4.50
C ARG A 121 -13.93 -14.10 5.57
N THR A 122 -14.06 -13.14 6.46
CA THR A 122 -13.02 -12.78 7.43
C THR A 122 -12.44 -13.95 8.19
N LYS A 123 -13.26 -14.92 8.64
CA LYS A 123 -12.78 -16.06 9.44
C LYS A 123 -11.77 -16.96 8.71
N GLU A 124 -12.02 -17.16 7.42
CA GLU A 124 -11.14 -17.94 6.55
C GLU A 124 -9.85 -17.16 6.27
N LEU A 125 -10.00 -15.93 5.82
CA LEU A 125 -8.90 -15.05 5.44
C LEU A 125 -8.00 -14.64 6.62
N GLU A 126 -8.55 -14.49 7.81
CA GLU A 126 -7.78 -14.24 9.04
C GLU A 126 -6.80 -15.37 9.34
N SER A 127 -7.27 -16.62 9.27
CA SER A 127 -6.41 -17.79 9.54
C SER A 127 -5.29 -17.92 8.51
N GLU A 128 -5.61 -17.70 7.23
CA GLU A 128 -4.64 -17.71 6.15
C GLU A 128 -3.62 -16.56 6.28
N PHE A 129 -4.09 -15.37 6.63
CA PHE A 129 -3.24 -14.20 6.83
C PHE A 129 -2.19 -14.43 7.92
N TRP A 130 -2.60 -14.89 9.10
CA TRP A 130 -1.65 -15.15 10.20
C TRP A 130 -0.65 -16.27 9.88
N PHE A 131 -1.09 -17.28 9.12
CA PHE A 131 -0.18 -18.33 8.66
C PHE A 131 0.89 -17.81 7.70
N ASN A 132 0.53 -16.91 6.80
CA ASN A 132 1.43 -16.35 5.78
C ASN A 132 2.30 -15.18 6.29
N HIS A 133 1.92 -14.55 7.42
CA HIS A 133 2.61 -13.38 7.97
C HIS A 133 3.07 -13.58 9.42
N PRO A 134 3.91 -14.60 9.71
CA PRO A 134 4.33 -14.89 11.09
C PRO A 134 5.18 -13.80 11.73
N GLY A 135 5.70 -12.85 10.94
CA GLY A 135 6.48 -11.71 11.44
C GLY A 135 5.63 -10.54 11.95
N LEU A 136 4.34 -10.52 11.68
CA LEU A 136 3.44 -9.54 12.26
C LEU A 136 3.05 -9.95 13.66
N ASN A 137 3.23 -9.05 14.63
CA ASN A 137 2.90 -9.33 16.02
C ASN A 137 1.53 -8.70 16.38
N PRO A 138 0.48 -9.51 16.64
CA PRO A 138 -0.83 -8.98 17.03
C PRO A 138 -0.79 -8.20 18.35
N GLN A 139 0.24 -8.37 19.16
CA GLN A 139 0.38 -7.68 20.45
C GLN A 139 0.81 -6.21 20.30
N ASP A 140 1.43 -5.84 19.18
CA ASP A 140 1.91 -4.48 18.94
C ASP A 140 0.81 -3.56 18.34
N SER A 141 -0.31 -4.15 17.93
CA SER A 141 -1.44 -3.42 17.34
C SER A 141 -2.74 -4.16 17.61
N GLU A 142 -3.83 -3.43 17.68
CA GLU A 142 -5.16 -4.01 17.74
C GLU A 142 -5.67 -4.24 16.31
N ILE A 143 -5.78 -5.49 15.90
CA ILE A 143 -6.34 -5.90 14.61
C ILE A 143 -7.66 -6.62 14.88
N SER A 144 -8.75 -6.06 14.40
CA SER A 144 -10.10 -6.64 14.51
C SER A 144 -10.61 -7.09 13.15
N PHE A 145 -11.22 -8.26 13.11
CA PHE A 145 -11.81 -8.84 11.91
C PHE A 145 -13.32 -8.87 12.05
N GLU A 146 -14.00 -8.11 11.19
CA GLU A 146 -15.45 -7.99 11.15
C GLU A 146 -16.01 -8.70 9.93
N GLN A 147 -16.84 -9.74 10.15
CA GLN A 147 -17.54 -10.40 9.06
C GLN A 147 -18.77 -9.59 8.66
N ALA A 148 -18.78 -9.05 7.45
CA ALA A 148 -19.91 -8.30 6.93
C ALA A 148 -20.08 -8.48 5.42
N GLU A 149 -21.32 -8.62 4.98
CA GLU A 149 -21.67 -8.53 3.57
C GLU A 149 -21.86 -7.06 3.18
N ILE A 150 -20.94 -6.55 2.39
CA ILE A 150 -20.77 -5.11 2.09
C ILE A 150 -22.00 -4.49 1.41
N CYS A 151 -22.79 -5.27 0.67
CA CYS A 151 -24.02 -4.78 0.03
C CYS A 151 -25.23 -4.78 0.96
N LYS A 152 -25.12 -5.24 2.22
CA LYS A 152 -26.24 -5.32 3.13
C LYS A 152 -26.30 -4.15 4.11
N HIS A 153 -27.51 -3.80 4.51
CA HIS A 153 -27.78 -2.69 5.44
C HIS A 153 -26.98 -2.78 6.76
N GLY A 154 -26.75 -4.00 7.27
CA GLY A 154 -25.94 -4.20 8.49
C GLY A 154 -24.50 -3.68 8.40
N PHE A 155 -23.86 -3.79 7.24
CA PHE A 155 -22.52 -3.24 7.01
C PHE A 155 -22.45 -1.73 7.26
N TYR A 156 -23.38 -0.98 6.67
CA TYR A 156 -23.41 0.48 6.82
C TYR A 156 -23.77 0.93 8.23
N ASN A 157 -24.57 0.17 8.96
CA ASN A 157 -24.86 0.47 10.36
C ASN A 157 -23.64 0.29 11.25
N ASN A 158 -22.86 -0.78 11.07
CA ASN A 158 -21.62 -1.02 11.80
C ASN A 158 -20.54 0.01 11.43
N LEU A 159 -20.45 0.31 10.14
CA LEU A 159 -19.50 1.32 9.64
C LEU A 159 -19.78 2.71 10.24
N ASN A 160 -21.07 3.09 10.37
CA ASN A 160 -21.46 4.40 10.92
C ASN A 160 -21.02 4.60 12.37
N GLN A 161 -20.83 3.54 13.15
CA GLN A 161 -20.39 3.63 14.54
C GLN A 161 -18.89 3.89 14.67
N GLY A 162 -18.08 3.43 13.71
CA GLY A 162 -16.63 3.56 13.73
C GLY A 162 -16.01 4.51 12.69
N ILE A 163 -16.80 4.96 11.70
CA ILE A 163 -16.31 5.68 10.52
C ILE A 163 -15.55 6.97 10.84
N LEU A 164 -15.96 7.68 11.90
CA LEU A 164 -15.33 8.93 12.30
C LEU A 164 -14.03 8.74 13.10
N GLN A 165 -13.71 7.51 13.47
CA GLN A 165 -12.49 7.18 14.20
C GLN A 165 -11.36 6.78 13.25
N SER A 166 -11.68 6.24 12.07
CA SER A 166 -10.67 5.85 11.08
C SER A 166 -10.14 7.05 10.30
N HIS A 167 -8.84 7.20 10.30
CA HIS A 167 -8.12 8.22 9.51
C HIS A 167 -7.91 7.78 8.06
N TYR A 168 -7.84 6.45 7.85
CA TYR A 168 -7.38 5.84 6.62
C TYR A 168 -8.31 4.70 6.23
N PHE A 169 -8.83 4.75 5.02
CA PHE A 169 -9.63 3.67 4.45
C PHE A 169 -8.93 3.11 3.22
N VAL A 170 -8.86 1.78 3.13
CA VAL A 170 -8.51 1.08 1.89
C VAL A 170 -9.69 0.23 1.46
N ILE A 171 -10.17 0.43 0.24
CA ILE A 171 -11.27 -0.32 -0.33
C ILE A 171 -10.71 -1.12 -1.49
N ALA A 172 -10.68 -2.45 -1.35
CA ALA A 172 -10.01 -3.37 -2.25
C ALA A 172 -10.81 -4.66 -2.46
N LEU A 173 -12.09 -4.52 -2.80
CA LEU A 173 -12.94 -5.62 -3.25
C LEU A 173 -12.60 -6.02 -4.68
N ASP A 174 -13.10 -7.18 -5.11
CA ASP A 174 -12.85 -7.71 -6.46
C ASP A 174 -13.61 -6.95 -7.57
N ASP A 175 -14.57 -6.10 -7.21
CA ASP A 175 -15.37 -5.31 -8.14
C ASP A 175 -15.06 -3.82 -8.03
N ASP A 176 -14.53 -3.24 -9.11
CA ASP A 176 -14.13 -1.83 -9.18
C ASP A 176 -15.32 -0.87 -8.93
N GLU A 177 -16.51 -1.18 -9.46
CA GLU A 177 -17.70 -0.32 -9.29
C GLU A 177 -18.19 -0.37 -7.86
N LEU A 178 -18.18 -1.55 -7.24
CA LEU A 178 -18.52 -1.72 -5.84
C LEU A 178 -17.54 -0.95 -4.95
N ASN A 179 -16.25 -1.00 -5.25
CA ASN A 179 -15.22 -0.22 -4.55
C ASN A 179 -15.57 1.27 -4.54
N MET A 180 -15.96 1.82 -5.68
CA MET A 180 -16.32 3.24 -5.78
C MET A 180 -17.65 3.55 -5.08
N ASN A 181 -18.62 2.67 -5.17
CA ASN A 181 -19.91 2.83 -4.48
C ASN A 181 -19.74 2.86 -2.96
N VAL A 182 -18.90 1.97 -2.41
CA VAL A 182 -18.56 1.96 -0.98
C VAL A 182 -17.84 3.26 -0.61
N ALA A 183 -16.85 3.69 -1.38
CA ALA A 183 -16.11 4.92 -1.12
C ALA A 183 -17.01 6.17 -1.10
N THR A 184 -17.90 6.29 -2.09
CA THR A 184 -18.82 7.44 -2.16
C THR A 184 -19.83 7.40 -1.02
N THR A 185 -20.29 6.21 -0.61
CA THR A 185 -21.20 6.06 0.54
C THR A 185 -20.54 6.48 1.84
N ILE A 186 -19.30 6.04 2.07
CA ILE A 186 -18.49 6.48 3.23
C ILE A 186 -18.33 8.00 3.23
N PHE A 187 -17.89 8.56 2.10
CA PHE A 187 -17.72 10.00 1.94
C PHE A 187 -19.01 10.77 2.25
N ASP A 188 -20.15 10.34 1.69
CA ASP A 188 -21.43 11.00 1.89
C ASP A 188 -21.94 10.85 3.33
N THR A 189 -21.65 9.74 3.99
CA THR A 189 -21.96 9.52 5.41
C THR A 189 -21.19 10.50 6.30
N ILE A 190 -19.88 10.64 6.06
CA ILE A 190 -19.05 11.61 6.77
C ILE A 190 -19.55 13.05 6.49
N TYR A 191 -19.89 13.34 5.24
CA TYR A 191 -20.38 14.68 4.84
C TYR A 191 -21.68 15.07 5.53
N ARG A 192 -22.61 14.11 5.71
CA ARG A 192 -23.90 14.33 6.37
C ARG A 192 -23.82 14.26 7.89
N SER A 193 -22.73 13.77 8.45
CA SER A 193 -22.56 13.67 9.89
C SER A 193 -22.58 15.06 10.55
N THR A 194 -23.31 15.15 11.65
CA THR A 194 -23.31 16.34 12.52
C THR A 194 -21.99 16.49 13.31
N GLN A 195 -21.31 15.37 13.54
CA GLN A 195 -19.97 15.35 14.14
C GLN A 195 -18.92 15.43 13.04
N LYS A 196 -18.09 16.44 13.09
CA LYS A 196 -16.94 16.54 12.18
C LYS A 196 -15.84 15.62 12.68
N PRO A 197 -15.15 14.87 11.80
CA PRO A 197 -13.97 14.12 12.20
C PRO A 197 -12.89 15.05 12.75
N ALA A 198 -12.17 14.58 13.76
CA ALA A 198 -11.07 15.35 14.38
C ALA A 198 -9.84 15.45 13.45
N TYR A 199 -9.74 14.56 12.46
CA TYR A 199 -8.61 14.43 11.55
C TYR A 199 -9.06 14.37 10.10
N ASN A 200 -8.13 14.59 9.19
CA ASN A 200 -8.36 14.37 7.77
C ASN A 200 -8.49 12.87 7.47
N ILE A 201 -9.58 12.50 6.83
CA ILE A 201 -9.85 11.12 6.41
C ILE A 201 -9.45 10.96 4.95
N SER A 202 -8.71 9.92 4.63
CA SER A 202 -8.40 9.53 3.25
C SER A 202 -8.98 8.16 2.92
N ILE A 203 -9.71 8.10 1.80
CA ILE A 203 -10.34 6.90 1.29
C ILE A 203 -9.59 6.51 0.02
N PHE A 204 -8.82 5.43 0.08
CA PHE A 204 -8.06 4.88 -1.05
C PHE A 204 -8.87 3.76 -1.68
N VAL A 205 -9.14 3.90 -2.98
CA VAL A 205 -10.02 3.01 -3.74
C VAL A 205 -9.22 2.29 -4.81
N LYS A 206 -9.13 0.97 -4.70
CA LYS A 206 -8.52 0.15 -5.74
C LYS A 206 -9.40 0.14 -6.98
N THR A 207 -8.78 0.35 -8.14
CA THR A 207 -9.42 0.19 -9.43
C THR A 207 -8.40 -0.35 -10.41
N TYR A 208 -8.66 -1.53 -10.94
CA TYR A 208 -7.75 -2.21 -11.88
C TYR A 208 -8.00 -1.81 -13.34
N ASP A 209 -9.28 -1.74 -13.74
CA ASP A 209 -9.70 -1.39 -15.09
C ASP A 209 -9.38 0.06 -15.42
N GLN A 210 -8.67 0.29 -16.54
CA GLN A 210 -8.19 1.63 -16.90
C GLN A 210 -9.30 2.61 -17.31
N ASP A 211 -10.36 2.14 -17.92
CA ASP A 211 -11.47 3.01 -18.32
C ASP A 211 -12.34 3.38 -17.11
N LYS A 212 -12.58 2.41 -16.22
CA LYS A 212 -13.22 2.66 -14.93
C LYS A 212 -12.37 3.61 -14.07
N TYR A 213 -11.05 3.44 -14.05
CA TYR A 213 -10.12 4.34 -13.35
C TYR A 213 -10.29 5.80 -13.77
N LYS A 214 -10.31 6.08 -15.08
CA LYS A 214 -10.51 7.44 -15.61
C LYS A 214 -11.84 8.04 -15.18
N TRP A 215 -12.90 7.24 -15.22
CA TRP A 215 -14.24 7.65 -14.80
C TRP A 215 -14.31 7.89 -13.29
N MET A 216 -13.82 6.95 -12.48
CA MET A 216 -13.80 7.04 -11.03
C MET A 216 -12.96 8.21 -10.54
N LYS A 217 -11.84 8.51 -11.20
CA LYS A 217 -11.02 9.68 -10.91
C LYS A 217 -11.78 11.00 -11.11
N ARG A 218 -12.69 11.06 -12.09
CA ARG A 218 -13.59 12.23 -12.26
C ARG A 218 -14.58 12.35 -11.10
N ILE A 219 -15.19 11.25 -10.68
CA ILE A 219 -16.11 11.25 -9.52
C ILE A 219 -15.36 11.69 -8.25
N ALA A 220 -14.22 11.11 -7.97
CA ALA A 220 -13.38 11.48 -6.82
C ALA A 220 -13.02 12.97 -6.86
N LYS A 221 -12.60 13.50 -8.03
CA LYS A 221 -12.32 14.92 -8.21
C LYS A 221 -13.54 15.80 -7.90
N ASN A 222 -14.71 15.43 -8.37
CA ASN A 222 -15.94 16.19 -8.14
C ASN A 222 -16.30 16.18 -6.64
N LYS A 223 -16.22 15.05 -5.95
CA LYS A 223 -16.45 14.94 -4.52
C LYS A 223 -15.46 15.79 -3.72
N ASN A 224 -14.18 15.67 -4.00
CA ASN A 224 -13.11 16.39 -3.31
C ASN A 224 -13.14 17.92 -3.57
N SER A 225 -13.77 18.39 -4.65
CA SER A 225 -13.83 19.82 -5.01
C SER A 225 -15.03 20.58 -4.43
N GLY A 226 -15.99 19.87 -3.80
CA GLY A 226 -17.25 20.46 -3.32
C GLY A 226 -17.04 21.43 -2.15
N ASP A 227 -16.34 21.02 -1.12
CA ASP A 227 -15.97 21.86 0.03
C ASP A 227 -14.47 21.69 0.32
N LYS A 228 -13.69 22.72 0.08
CA LYS A 228 -12.23 22.70 0.27
C LYS A 228 -11.79 22.48 1.72
N ASN A 229 -12.66 22.76 2.67
CA ASN A 229 -12.40 22.59 4.10
C ASN A 229 -12.96 21.26 4.63
N PHE A 230 -13.56 20.44 3.78
CA PHE A 230 -14.10 19.16 4.20
C PHE A 230 -12.98 18.16 4.46
N PRO A 231 -12.89 17.59 5.66
CA PRO A 231 -11.75 16.78 6.08
C PRO A 231 -11.82 15.34 5.58
N CYS A 232 -12.25 15.11 4.33
CA CYS A 232 -12.29 13.79 3.72
C CYS A 232 -11.95 13.87 2.23
N THR A 233 -11.12 12.95 1.76
CA THR A 233 -10.72 12.87 0.35
C THR A 233 -10.83 11.44 -0.18
N ILE A 234 -11.28 11.29 -1.43
CA ILE A 234 -11.24 10.03 -2.18
C ILE A 234 -10.06 10.05 -3.14
N ARG A 235 -9.26 8.98 -3.15
CA ARG A 235 -8.10 8.79 -4.01
C ARG A 235 -8.15 7.42 -4.67
N ILE A 236 -7.93 7.38 -5.98
CA ILE A 236 -7.95 6.14 -6.75
C ILE A 236 -6.53 5.65 -6.99
N PHE A 237 -6.31 4.33 -6.93
CA PHE A 237 -5.00 3.72 -7.16
C PHE A 237 -5.11 2.34 -7.83
N GLY A 238 -4.00 1.85 -8.38
CA GLY A 238 -3.84 0.47 -8.80
C GLY A 238 -4.39 0.15 -10.20
N SER A 239 -4.53 1.15 -11.08
CA SER A 239 -4.92 0.88 -12.46
C SER A 239 -3.81 0.14 -13.22
N ILE A 240 -4.20 -0.62 -14.26
CA ILE A 240 -3.27 -1.41 -15.06
C ILE A 240 -2.12 -0.56 -15.63
N GLU A 241 -2.40 0.66 -16.10
CA GLU A 241 -1.34 1.55 -16.61
C GLU A 241 -0.42 2.05 -15.49
N GLU A 242 -0.93 2.21 -14.27
CA GLU A 242 -0.16 2.69 -13.13
C GLU A 242 0.75 1.60 -12.56
N ILE A 243 0.27 0.36 -12.47
CA ILE A 243 1.01 -0.75 -11.88
C ILE A 243 2.01 -1.39 -12.83
N PHE A 244 1.75 -1.36 -14.14
CA PHE A 244 2.66 -1.87 -15.17
C PHE A 244 3.48 -0.77 -15.84
N ASP A 245 3.66 0.36 -15.16
CA ASP A 245 4.59 1.40 -15.60
C ASP A 245 6.05 0.93 -15.52
N TYR A 246 6.89 1.39 -16.46
CA TYR A 246 8.31 1.03 -16.53
C TYR A 246 9.05 1.31 -15.21
N ASP A 247 8.81 2.47 -14.62
CA ASP A 247 9.45 2.88 -13.37
C ASP A 247 9.02 2.03 -12.16
N MET A 248 7.83 1.43 -12.22
CA MET A 248 7.36 0.52 -11.17
C MET A 248 7.96 -0.87 -11.28
N ILE A 249 8.19 -1.35 -12.50
CA ILE A 249 8.60 -2.74 -12.76
C ILE A 249 10.12 -2.85 -12.89
N ILE A 250 10.73 -2.02 -13.74
CA ILE A 250 12.15 -2.13 -14.10
C ILE A 250 12.97 -1.04 -13.42
N GLY A 251 12.44 0.18 -13.37
CA GLY A 251 13.14 1.34 -12.83
C GLY A 251 13.27 1.35 -11.30
N ASP A 252 12.64 0.41 -10.63
CA ASP A 252 12.56 0.27 -9.16
C ASP A 252 12.45 1.61 -8.41
N LYS A 253 11.39 2.33 -8.70
CA LYS A 253 11.11 3.65 -8.11
C LYS A 253 11.14 3.63 -6.58
N LEU A 254 10.66 2.53 -5.97
CA LEU A 254 10.64 2.40 -4.52
C LEU A 254 12.06 2.31 -3.95
N LEU A 255 12.92 1.50 -4.57
CA LEU A 255 14.33 1.38 -4.16
C LEU A 255 15.06 2.71 -4.34
N ARG A 256 14.88 3.38 -5.47
CA ARG A 256 15.49 4.72 -5.70
C ARG A 256 15.05 5.74 -4.64
N ASN A 257 13.79 5.73 -4.25
CA ASN A 257 13.31 6.59 -3.17
C ASN A 257 13.97 6.22 -1.84
N ALA A 258 14.06 4.92 -1.50
CA ALA A 258 14.72 4.47 -0.28
C ALA A 258 16.20 4.86 -0.25
N GLN A 259 16.91 4.73 -1.35
CA GLN A 259 18.30 5.16 -1.50
C GLN A 259 18.45 6.67 -1.29
N LEU A 260 17.54 7.47 -1.87
CA LEU A 260 17.55 8.92 -1.71
C LEU A 260 17.26 9.33 -0.26
N TYR A 261 16.31 8.69 0.41
CA TYR A 261 16.02 8.94 1.83
C TYR A 261 17.22 8.59 2.72
N ASN A 262 17.87 7.45 2.48
CA ASN A 262 19.08 7.07 3.23
C ASN A 262 20.19 8.09 3.03
N TRP A 263 20.45 8.51 1.79
CA TRP A 263 21.45 9.53 1.48
C TRP A 263 21.16 10.87 2.15
N THR A 264 19.89 11.28 2.17
CA THR A 264 19.45 12.52 2.85
C THR A 264 19.65 12.39 4.37
N TYR A 265 19.28 11.24 4.96
CA TYR A 265 19.48 10.97 6.38
C TYR A 265 20.95 11.05 6.76
N GLU A 266 21.83 10.42 6.02
CA GLU A 266 23.29 10.48 6.22
C GLU A 266 23.83 11.92 6.12
N SER A 267 23.29 12.72 5.19
CA SER A 267 23.66 14.13 5.07
C SER A 267 23.30 14.93 6.33
N VAL A 268 22.12 14.70 6.87
CA VAL A 268 21.62 15.38 8.08
C VAL A 268 22.42 14.96 9.30
N CYS A 269 22.58 13.64 9.51
CA CYS A 269 23.28 13.10 10.67
C CYS A 269 24.76 13.54 10.72
N ASN A 270 25.42 13.61 9.59
CA ASN A 270 26.85 13.97 9.52
C ASN A 270 27.08 15.47 9.27
N SER A 271 26.00 16.27 9.13
CA SER A 271 26.06 17.72 8.80
C SER A 271 26.93 18.02 7.56
N LYS A 272 27.04 17.07 6.63
CA LYS A 272 27.74 17.19 5.36
C LYS A 272 27.19 16.24 4.32
N LEU A 273 27.30 16.58 3.05
CA LEU A 273 26.93 15.70 1.97
C LEU A 273 27.81 14.44 1.97
N PRO A 274 27.24 13.23 1.84
CA PRO A 274 28.00 12.01 1.67
C PRO A 274 28.87 12.07 0.42
N SER A 275 30.04 11.47 0.47
CA SER A 275 30.93 11.32 -0.69
C SER A 275 30.48 10.11 -1.52
N GLY A 276 29.48 10.30 -2.35
CA GLY A 276 28.96 9.26 -3.24
C GLY A 276 27.50 9.52 -3.64
N THR A 277 27.04 8.76 -4.59
CA THR A 277 25.64 8.75 -5.03
C THR A 277 24.75 8.04 -4.00
N PRO A 278 23.42 8.27 -4.01
CA PRO A 278 22.49 7.54 -3.15
C PRO A 278 22.62 6.01 -3.27
N GLU A 279 22.88 5.49 -4.48
CA GLU A 279 23.09 4.06 -4.72
C GLU A 279 24.39 3.54 -4.09
N GLU A 280 25.50 4.25 -4.26
CA GLU A 280 26.79 3.86 -3.67
C GLU A 280 26.75 3.84 -2.14
N ILE A 281 26.10 4.83 -1.52
CA ILE A 281 25.93 4.88 -0.06
C ILE A 281 25.02 3.73 0.40
N TRP A 282 23.94 3.45 -0.33
CA TRP A 282 23.05 2.33 -0.02
C TRP A 282 23.79 0.99 -0.04
N ILE A 283 24.56 0.73 -1.11
CA ILE A 283 25.34 -0.49 -1.26
C ILE A 283 26.37 -0.64 -0.13
N SER A 284 27.01 0.47 0.28
CA SER A 284 27.98 0.44 1.38
C SER A 284 27.34 0.15 2.74
N SER A 285 26.09 0.55 2.94
CA SER A 285 25.34 0.38 4.21
C SER A 285 24.61 -0.95 4.31
N PHE A 286 24.05 -1.44 3.21
CA PHE A 286 23.13 -2.58 3.20
C PHE A 286 23.55 -3.72 2.26
N GLY A 287 24.59 -3.53 1.46
CA GLY A 287 25.02 -4.49 0.45
C GLY A 287 24.23 -4.41 -0.86
N ASN A 288 24.58 -5.28 -1.82
CA ASN A 288 23.83 -5.44 -3.05
C ASN A 288 22.55 -6.23 -2.76
N VAL A 289 21.41 -5.64 -2.94
CA VAL A 289 20.08 -6.29 -2.82
C VAL A 289 19.74 -7.00 -4.13
#